data_240feba28a03b534c42801221b588f39
#
_entry.id   240feba28a03b534c42801221b588f39
#
_cell.length_a   1.000
_cell.length_b   1.000
_cell.length_c   1.000
_cell.angle_alpha   90.00
_cell.angle_beta   90.00
_cell.angle_gamma   90.00
#
_symmetry.space_group_name_H-M   'P 1'
#
loop_
_entity.id
_entity.type
_entity.pdbx_description
1 polymer ?
#
loop_
_entity_poly.entity_id
_entity_poly.type
_entity_poly.pdbx_seq_one_letter_code
_entity_poly.pdbx_strand_id
1 'polypeptide(L)'
;MIVLEDETGHLYDLEMQVSGYTKEEQLRFQQYGYRLAGRQLKQGNDYTKLKPFYQIIFMNYKPKDTGRMIRHYTVKDEDNREEPNGTLHRAIVFLPMIRQRV
;
A
#
# COMPACT_ATOMS: atom_id res chain seq x y z
N MET A 1 8.73 -9.61 -2.09
CA MET A 1 7.43 -9.14 -2.62
C MET A 1 6.51 -10.33 -2.83
N ILE A 2 5.34 -10.28 -2.27
CA ILE A 2 4.31 -11.30 -2.46
C ILE A 2 3.09 -10.59 -3.04
N VAL A 3 2.63 -11.05 -4.21
CA VAL A 3 1.43 -10.51 -4.84
C VAL A 3 0.31 -11.54 -4.69
N LEU A 4 -0.80 -11.13 -4.11
CA LEU A 4 -1.98 -11.95 -3.88
C LEU A 4 -3.16 -11.38 -4.65
N GLU A 5 -4.03 -12.26 -5.10
CA GLU A 5 -5.31 -11.89 -5.71
C GLU A 5 -6.42 -12.58 -4.94
N ASP A 6 -7.44 -11.83 -4.55
CA ASP A 6 -8.59 -12.42 -3.87
C ASP A 6 -9.62 -12.96 -4.89
N GLU A 7 -10.66 -13.59 -4.39
CA GLU A 7 -11.70 -14.20 -5.21
C GLU A 7 -12.51 -13.21 -6.04
N THR A 8 -12.45 -11.91 -5.68
CA THR A 8 -13.11 -10.83 -6.42
C THR A 8 -12.18 -10.15 -7.42
N GLY A 9 -10.91 -10.56 -7.47
CA GLY A 9 -9.91 -10.02 -8.40
C GLY A 9 -9.15 -8.81 -7.87
N HIS A 10 -9.30 -8.44 -6.59
CA HIS A 10 -8.48 -7.39 -5.99
C HIS A 10 -7.04 -7.89 -5.81
N LEU A 11 -6.08 -7.01 -6.11
CA LEU A 11 -4.66 -7.31 -5.98
C LEU A 11 -4.08 -6.69 -4.71
N TYR A 12 -3.23 -7.46 -4.06
CA TYR A 12 -2.52 -7.08 -2.83
C TYR A 12 -1.04 -7.32 -3.01
N ASP A 13 -0.22 -6.30 -2.76
CA ASP A 13 1.23 -6.41 -2.71
C ASP A 13 1.68 -6.37 -1.25
N LEU A 14 2.30 -7.46 -0.79
CA LEU A 14 2.83 -7.56 0.56
C LEU A 14 4.36 -7.42 0.52
N GLU A 15 4.87 -6.45 1.25
CA GLU A 15 6.30 -6.16 1.37
C GLU A 15 6.74 -6.23 2.83
N MET A 16 8.00 -6.59 3.05
CA MET A 16 8.61 -6.60 4.38
C MET A 16 9.89 -5.77 4.37
N GLN A 17 10.03 -4.88 5.35
CA GLN A 17 11.23 -4.08 5.54
C GLN A 17 11.76 -4.28 6.95
N VAL A 18 13.03 -4.69 7.06
CA VAL A 18 13.63 -5.12 8.34
C VAL A 18 14.30 -3.98 9.09
N SER A 19 14.96 -3.06 8.39
CA SER A 19 15.83 -2.06 9.02
C SER A 19 15.68 -0.69 8.39
N GLY A 20 14.84 0.14 8.98
CA GLY A 20 14.65 1.51 8.51
C GLY A 20 13.87 1.60 7.18
N TYR A 21 13.64 2.81 6.74
CA TYR A 21 12.88 3.07 5.52
C TYR A 21 13.51 4.28 4.80
N THR A 22 14.56 4.01 4.05
CA THR A 22 15.34 5.04 3.34
C THR A 22 14.54 5.68 2.23
N LYS A 23 14.99 6.82 1.74
CA LYS A 23 14.39 7.49 0.59
C LYS A 23 14.33 6.55 -0.62
N GLU A 24 15.40 5.81 -0.89
CA GLU A 24 15.43 4.86 -2.00
C GLU A 24 14.35 3.80 -1.86
N GLU A 25 14.21 3.22 -0.66
CA GLU A 25 13.18 2.20 -0.41
C GLU A 25 11.76 2.78 -0.52
N GLN A 26 11.54 3.99 -0.03
CA GLN A 26 10.24 4.67 -0.16
C GLN A 26 9.85 4.83 -1.62
N LEU A 27 10.77 5.32 -2.44
CA LEU A 27 10.52 5.52 -3.87
C LEU A 27 10.38 4.19 -4.62
N ARG A 28 11.17 3.19 -4.24
CA ARG A 28 11.08 1.85 -4.83
C ARG A 28 9.72 1.20 -4.60
N PHE A 29 9.21 1.25 -3.38
CA PHE A 29 7.89 0.69 -3.08
C PHE A 29 6.77 1.45 -3.78
N GLN A 30 6.87 2.77 -3.88
CA GLN A 30 5.91 3.55 -4.65
C GLN A 30 5.91 3.12 -6.12
N GLN A 31 7.09 2.95 -6.70
CA GLN A 31 7.22 2.51 -8.09
C GLN A 31 6.66 1.11 -8.31
N TYR A 32 6.88 0.20 -7.37
CA TYR A 32 6.27 -1.14 -7.43
C TYR A 32 4.75 -1.06 -7.41
N GLY A 33 4.19 -0.23 -6.53
CA GLY A 33 2.75 -0.04 -6.45
C GLY A 33 2.15 0.45 -7.76
N TYR A 34 2.74 1.47 -8.36
CA TYR A 34 2.28 2.01 -9.64
C TYR A 34 2.36 0.98 -10.75
N ARG A 35 3.45 0.22 -10.82
CA ARG A 35 3.65 -0.81 -11.84
C ARG A 35 2.62 -1.92 -11.71
N LEU A 36 2.40 -2.43 -10.50
CA LEU A 36 1.45 -3.52 -10.27
C LEU A 36 0.02 -3.06 -10.47
N ALA A 37 -0.34 -1.85 -10.02
CA ALA A 37 -1.65 -1.28 -10.25
C ALA A 37 -1.94 -1.13 -11.76
N GLY A 38 -0.95 -0.70 -12.53
CA GLY A 38 -1.08 -0.52 -13.98
C GLY A 38 -1.25 -1.82 -14.76
N ARG A 39 -0.93 -2.97 -14.17
CA ARG A 39 -1.08 -4.27 -14.84
C ARG A 39 -2.51 -4.80 -14.86
N GLN A 40 -3.44 -4.19 -14.16
CA GLN A 40 -4.81 -4.68 -14.06
C GLN A 40 -5.54 -4.69 -15.40
N LEU A 41 -5.23 -3.73 -16.28
CA LEU A 41 -5.87 -3.62 -17.58
C LEU A 41 -4.91 -4.00 -18.69
N LYS A 42 -5.40 -4.85 -19.59
CA LYS A 42 -4.75 -5.09 -20.88
C LYS A 42 -5.27 -4.06 -21.88
N GLN A 43 -4.52 -3.87 -22.97
CA GLN A 43 -4.92 -2.97 -24.04
C GLN A 43 -6.35 -3.31 -24.53
N GLY A 44 -7.20 -2.29 -24.66
CA GLY A 44 -8.58 -2.46 -25.10
C GLY A 44 -9.57 -2.84 -24.02
N ASN A 45 -9.14 -2.98 -22.78
CA ASN A 45 -10.02 -3.30 -21.66
C ASN A 45 -10.77 -2.05 -21.15
N ASP A 46 -11.89 -2.29 -20.49
CA ASP A 46 -12.75 -1.28 -19.94
C ASP A 46 -12.18 -0.71 -18.62
N TYR A 47 -11.88 0.58 -18.57
CA TYR A 47 -11.36 1.23 -17.38
C TYR A 47 -12.30 1.20 -16.20
N THR A 48 -13.62 1.09 -16.43
CA THR A 48 -14.61 1.00 -15.34
C THR A 48 -14.47 -0.28 -14.53
N LYS A 49 -13.73 -1.26 -15.02
CA LYS A 49 -13.46 -2.54 -14.35
C LYS A 49 -12.20 -2.51 -13.48
N LEU A 50 -11.48 -1.38 -13.44
CA LEU A 50 -10.33 -1.23 -12.55
C LEU A 50 -10.79 -1.40 -11.10
N LYS A 51 -10.04 -2.23 -10.37
CA LYS A 51 -10.28 -2.47 -8.94
C LYS A 51 -9.23 -1.77 -8.10
N PRO A 52 -9.53 -1.45 -6.85
CA PRO A 52 -8.52 -0.93 -5.93
C PRO A 52 -7.35 -1.91 -5.80
N PHE A 53 -6.16 -1.34 -5.74
CA PHE A 53 -4.91 -2.05 -5.51
C PHE A 53 -4.40 -1.69 -4.11
N TYR A 54 -4.03 -2.72 -3.34
CA TYR A 54 -3.60 -2.54 -1.96
C TYR A 54 -2.14 -2.94 -1.82
N GLN A 55 -1.29 -2.00 -1.41
CA GLN A 55 0.10 -2.25 -1.07
C GLN A 55 0.25 -2.19 0.45
N ILE A 56 0.70 -3.28 1.06
CA ILE A 56 0.87 -3.38 2.49
C ILE A 56 2.35 -3.62 2.78
N ILE A 57 2.98 -2.69 3.50
CA ILE A 57 4.40 -2.75 3.83
C ILE A 57 4.51 -2.97 5.33
N PHE A 58 5.05 -4.14 5.71
CA PHE A 58 5.32 -4.46 7.10
C PHE A 58 6.72 -3.99 7.47
N MET A 59 6.79 -3.08 8.44
CA MET A 59 8.05 -2.59 8.98
C MET A 59 8.40 -3.37 10.25
N ASN A 60 9.50 -4.10 10.21
CA ASN A 60 9.94 -4.86 11.38
C ASN A 60 10.94 -4.07 12.21
N TYR A 61 10.64 -2.80 12.44
CA TYR A 61 11.36 -1.93 13.35
C TYR A 61 10.39 -0.93 13.96
N LYS A 62 10.79 -0.31 15.08
CA LYS A 62 9.96 0.68 15.76
C LYS A 62 10.23 2.07 15.17
N PRO A 63 9.19 2.83 14.76
CA PRO A 63 9.41 4.16 14.21
C PRO A 63 9.94 5.10 15.29
N LYS A 64 10.71 6.13 14.87
CA LYS A 64 11.24 7.15 15.79
C LYS A 64 10.19 8.19 16.17
N ASP A 65 9.16 8.35 15.36
CA ASP A 65 8.08 9.30 15.62
C ASP A 65 6.99 8.68 16.50
N THR A 66 5.98 9.49 16.87
CA THR A 66 4.85 9.08 17.71
C THR A 66 3.61 8.73 16.88
N GLY A 67 3.78 8.42 15.61
CA GLY A 67 2.68 8.09 14.72
C GLY A 67 1.98 6.78 15.07
N ARG A 68 0.90 6.50 14.36
CA ARG A 68 0.09 5.29 14.55
C ARG A 68 0.86 4.03 14.13
N MET A 69 0.47 2.89 14.69
CA MET A 69 0.99 1.58 14.30
C MET A 69 0.67 1.27 12.84
N ILE A 70 -0.54 1.60 12.38
CA ILE A 70 -0.96 1.40 10.98
C ILE A 70 -1.21 2.77 10.36
N ARG A 71 -0.56 3.02 9.25
CA ARG A 71 -0.65 4.30 8.53
C ARG A 71 -1.16 4.05 7.12
N HIS A 72 -2.30 4.66 6.79
CA HIS A 72 -2.90 4.54 5.47
C HIS A 72 -2.59 5.77 4.62
N TYR A 73 -2.16 5.52 3.39
CA TYR A 73 -1.90 6.56 2.40
C TYR A 73 -2.85 6.39 1.23
N THR A 74 -3.58 7.45 0.94
CA THR A 74 -4.47 7.55 -0.22
C THR A 74 -4.24 8.89 -0.88
N VAL A 75 -4.72 9.05 -2.11
CA VAL A 75 -4.64 10.34 -2.79
C VAL A 75 -5.73 11.26 -2.25
N LYS A 76 -5.36 12.45 -1.82
CA LYS A 76 -6.25 13.44 -1.25
C LYS A 76 -5.97 14.82 -1.79
N ASP A 77 -6.98 15.68 -1.80
CA ASP A 77 -6.83 17.10 -2.14
C ASP A 77 -6.37 17.93 -0.92
N GLU A 78 -6.22 19.25 -1.11
CA GLU A 78 -5.77 20.17 -0.06
C GLU A 78 -6.73 20.23 1.14
N ASP A 79 -7.98 19.90 0.94
CA ASP A 79 -9.01 19.86 2.00
C ASP A 79 -9.14 18.48 2.63
N ASN A 80 -8.18 17.60 2.39
CA ASN A 80 -8.12 16.24 2.93
C ASN A 80 -9.28 15.35 2.46
N ARG A 81 -9.84 15.62 1.29
CA ARG A 81 -10.86 14.79 0.66
C ARG A 81 -10.21 13.75 -0.24
N GLU A 82 -10.67 12.52 -0.13
CA GLU A 82 -10.12 11.43 -0.94
C GLU A 82 -10.51 11.59 -2.41
N GLU A 83 -9.60 11.19 -3.29
CA GLU A 83 -9.85 11.13 -4.72
C GLU A 83 -11.04 10.20 -5.00
N PRO A 84 -12.05 10.63 -5.77
CA PRO A 84 -13.16 9.74 -6.14
C PRO A 84 -12.66 8.51 -6.90
N ASN A 85 -13.12 7.33 -6.48
CA ASN A 85 -12.73 6.05 -7.08
C ASN A 85 -11.22 5.82 -7.09
N GLY A 86 -10.53 6.24 -6.04
CA GLY A 86 -9.09 6.01 -5.91
C GLY A 86 -8.74 4.54 -6.00
N THR A 87 -7.69 4.22 -6.78
CA THR A 87 -7.32 2.84 -7.07
C THR A 87 -6.09 2.37 -6.31
N LEU A 88 -5.25 3.28 -5.82
CA LEU A 88 -4.04 2.90 -5.10
C LEU A 88 -4.19 3.22 -3.62
N HIS A 89 -4.08 2.18 -2.80
CA HIS A 89 -4.09 2.27 -1.34
C HIS A 89 -2.80 1.68 -0.81
N ARG A 90 -2.12 2.42 0.08
CA ARG A 90 -0.91 1.93 0.74
C ARG A 90 -1.11 1.94 2.24
N ALA A 91 -0.75 0.84 2.89
CA ALA A 91 -0.73 0.76 4.34
C ALA A 91 0.69 0.42 4.80
N ILE A 92 1.19 1.14 5.80
CA ILE A 92 2.45 0.82 6.48
C ILE A 92 2.08 0.32 7.88
N VAL A 93 2.57 -0.86 8.23
CA VAL A 93 2.29 -1.52 9.51
C VAL A 93 3.60 -1.69 10.27
N PHE A 94 3.71 -1.07 11.44
CA PHE A 94 4.87 -1.22 12.32
C PHE A 94 4.65 -2.38 13.27
N LEU A 95 5.21 -3.54 12.93
CA LEU A 95 5.00 -4.79 13.67
C LEU A 95 5.40 -4.70 15.15
N PRO A 96 6.53 -4.07 15.53
CA PRO A 96 6.91 -3.99 16.95
C PRO A 96 5.95 -3.16 17.82
N MET A 97 5.03 -2.41 17.22
CA MET A 97 4.01 -1.67 17.96
C MET A 97 2.78 -2.52 18.25
N ILE A 98 2.66 -3.70 17.66
CA ILE A 98 1.54 -4.62 17.91
C ILE A 98 1.70 -5.20 19.32
N ARG A 99 0.64 -5.11 20.11
CA ARG A 99 0.58 -5.70 21.45
C ARG A 99 -0.36 -6.89 21.44
N GLN A 100 0.14 -8.00 21.95
CA GLN A 100 -0.71 -9.15 22.18
C GLN A 100 -1.65 -8.84 23.35
N ARG A 101 -2.94 -9.07 23.12
CA ARG A 101 -3.95 -8.99 24.17
C ARG A 101 -4.49 -10.39 24.42
N VAL A 102 -4.53 -10.76 25.67
CA VAL A 102 -5.02 -12.06 26.13
C VAL A 102 -6.42 -11.91 26.71
#